data_3a0ffb75e968fdabdb3f18d1f7f25aa7
#
_entry.id   3a0ffb75e968fdabdb3f18d1f7f25aa7
#
_cell.length_a   1.000
_cell.length_b   1.000
_cell.length_c   1.000
_cell.angle_alpha   90.00
_cell.angle_beta   90.00
_cell.angle_gamma   90.00
#
_symmetry.space_group_name_H-M   'P 1'
#
loop_
_entity.id
_entity.type
_entity.pdbx_description
1 polymer ?
#
loop_
_entity_poly.entity_id
_entity_poly.type
_entity_poly.pdbx_seq_one_letter_code
_entity_poly.pdbx_strand_id
1 'polypeptide(L)'
;AKHFDNAVLVADSREYVTYTGYLDGEKVSVTSTGIGGPSASIAMEELVLCGADTFIRVGTCGGMDMDVKGGDIVVATGAIRMEGTSREYAPIEFPAVADLDVTNALVSSAKALGYTYHAGVVQCKDAFYGQHEPQRMPVSYELLNKWEAWKRLGCKASEMESAALFVAASHLRVRCGSDFLVVGNQERQAAGLDNPIVHDTQAAIKVAVEAVRRLIRADKEE
;
A
#
# COMPACT_ATOMS: atom_id res chain seq x y z
N ALA A 1 12.57 -5.77 9.24
CA ALA A 1 13.67 -6.64 9.65
C ALA A 1 13.61 -7.08 11.13
N LYS A 2 13.26 -6.20 12.08
CA LYS A 2 13.24 -6.52 13.53
C LYS A 2 12.30 -7.66 13.93
N HIS A 3 11.37 -8.04 13.07
CA HIS A 3 10.39 -9.13 13.28
C HIS A 3 10.83 -10.45 12.65
N PHE A 4 11.96 -10.49 11.96
CA PHE A 4 12.47 -11.68 11.27
C PHE A 4 13.58 -12.33 12.07
N ASP A 5 13.59 -13.65 12.12
CA ASP A 5 14.67 -14.43 12.71
C ASP A 5 15.90 -14.35 11.80
N ASN A 6 17.07 -14.15 12.42
CA ASN A 6 18.37 -14.10 11.74
C ASN A 6 18.42 -13.09 10.56
N ALA A 7 17.76 -11.94 10.70
CA ALA A 7 17.74 -10.92 9.65
C ALA A 7 19.13 -10.34 9.40
N VAL A 8 19.55 -10.36 8.14
CA VAL A 8 20.81 -9.80 7.67
C VAL A 8 20.58 -8.79 6.55
N LEU A 9 21.40 -7.75 6.50
CA LEU A 9 21.44 -6.82 5.38
C LEU A 9 22.03 -7.54 4.17
N VAL A 10 21.27 -7.61 3.06
CA VAL A 10 21.70 -8.30 1.84
C VAL A 10 21.97 -7.36 0.68
N ALA A 11 21.37 -6.17 0.69
CA ALA A 11 21.59 -5.13 -0.30
C ALA A 11 21.38 -3.75 0.29
N ASP A 12 22.19 -2.78 -0.14
CA ASP A 12 22.06 -1.36 0.20
C ASP A 12 22.56 -0.56 -1.03
N SER A 13 21.64 -0.09 -1.85
CA SER A 13 21.93 0.63 -3.08
C SER A 13 20.80 1.57 -3.45
N ARG A 14 21.10 2.84 -3.68
CA ARG A 14 20.12 3.90 -3.91
C ARG A 14 19.14 3.99 -2.73
N GLU A 15 17.84 4.03 -3.01
CA GLU A 15 16.76 3.97 -2.00
C GLU A 15 16.47 2.55 -1.49
N TYR A 16 17.07 1.53 -2.10
CA TYR A 16 16.79 0.12 -1.79
C TYR A 16 17.73 -0.42 -0.71
N VAL A 17 17.18 -0.60 0.48
CA VAL A 17 17.84 -1.28 1.59
C VAL A 17 17.07 -2.56 1.87
N THR A 18 17.70 -3.71 1.66
CA THR A 18 17.05 -5.02 1.78
C THR A 18 17.64 -5.83 2.92
N TYR A 19 16.78 -6.28 3.81
CA TYR A 19 17.08 -7.27 4.82
C TYR A 19 16.35 -8.56 4.50
N THR A 20 17.03 -9.69 4.65
CA THR A 20 16.47 -11.03 4.51
C THR A 20 16.65 -11.81 5.80
N GLY A 21 15.63 -12.52 6.22
CA GLY A 21 15.62 -13.38 7.40
C GLY A 21 14.55 -14.46 7.25
N TYR A 22 14.04 -14.95 8.39
CA TYR A 22 13.05 -16.00 8.40
C TYR A 22 11.82 -15.61 9.23
N LEU A 23 10.67 -16.12 8.83
CA LEU A 23 9.41 -16.00 9.55
C LEU A 23 8.66 -17.33 9.45
N ASP A 24 8.35 -17.96 10.60
CA ASP A 24 7.74 -19.28 10.67
C ASP A 24 8.48 -20.37 9.83
N GLY A 25 9.82 -20.20 9.72
CA GLY A 25 10.70 -21.11 8.97
C GLY A 25 10.85 -20.80 7.47
N GLU A 26 10.07 -19.87 6.93
CA GLU A 26 10.15 -19.44 5.54
C GLU A 26 11.05 -18.21 5.37
N LYS A 27 11.76 -18.15 4.25
CA LYS A 27 12.63 -17.04 3.88
C LYS A 27 11.80 -15.83 3.50
N VAL A 28 12.00 -14.71 4.18
CA VAL A 28 11.29 -13.46 3.95
C VAL A 28 12.26 -12.29 3.82
N SER A 29 11.86 -11.28 3.08
CA SER A 29 12.66 -10.07 2.90
C SER A 29 11.82 -8.82 3.14
N VAL A 30 12.46 -7.74 3.54
CA VAL A 30 11.90 -6.39 3.54
C VAL A 30 12.84 -5.46 2.80
N THR A 31 12.30 -4.70 1.85
CA THR A 31 13.05 -3.75 1.01
C THR A 31 12.40 -2.38 1.10
N SER A 32 13.20 -1.33 1.35
CA SER A 32 12.74 0.05 1.18
C SER A 32 12.69 0.39 -0.32
N THR A 33 11.71 1.19 -0.73
CA THR A 33 11.52 1.56 -2.15
C THR A 33 11.48 3.07 -2.39
N GLY A 34 11.72 3.88 -1.35
CA GLY A 34 11.47 5.32 -1.47
C GLY A 34 9.99 5.60 -1.73
N ILE A 35 9.70 6.56 -2.61
CA ILE A 35 8.35 7.03 -2.93
C ILE A 35 8.09 6.88 -4.43
N GLY A 36 6.90 6.38 -4.76
CA GLY A 36 6.36 6.39 -6.13
C GLY A 36 6.42 5.06 -6.86
N GLY A 37 5.52 4.94 -7.82
CA GLY A 37 5.35 3.75 -8.66
C GLY A 37 6.62 3.30 -9.39
N PRO A 38 7.39 4.19 -10.02
CA PRO A 38 8.61 3.81 -10.74
C PRO A 38 9.62 3.09 -9.87
N SER A 39 9.92 3.62 -8.69
CA SER A 39 10.87 3.00 -7.78
C SER A 39 10.37 1.67 -7.22
N ALA A 40 9.10 1.62 -6.81
CA ALA A 40 8.50 0.41 -6.25
C ALA A 40 8.42 -0.72 -7.28
N SER A 41 8.10 -0.42 -8.55
CA SER A 41 8.02 -1.42 -9.61
C SER A 41 9.39 -2.00 -9.98
N ILE A 42 10.45 -1.18 -10.02
CA ILE A 42 11.83 -1.67 -10.21
C ILE A 42 12.18 -2.68 -9.11
N ALA A 43 11.90 -2.35 -7.85
CA ALA A 43 12.15 -3.28 -6.74
C ALA A 43 11.38 -4.60 -6.91
N MET A 44 10.10 -4.55 -7.30
CA MET A 44 9.28 -5.76 -7.51
C MET A 44 9.86 -6.62 -8.62
N GLU A 45 10.19 -6.05 -9.78
CA GLU A 45 10.80 -6.76 -10.92
C GLU A 45 12.09 -7.50 -10.50
N GLU A 46 12.99 -6.79 -9.82
CA GLU A 46 14.26 -7.37 -9.40
C GLU A 46 14.10 -8.43 -8.31
N LEU A 47 13.15 -8.25 -7.38
CA LEU A 47 12.85 -9.23 -6.34
C LEU A 47 12.19 -10.50 -6.92
N VAL A 48 11.36 -10.38 -7.95
CA VAL A 48 10.82 -11.55 -8.68
C VAL A 48 11.94 -12.35 -9.33
N LEU A 49 12.94 -11.70 -9.93
CA LEU A 49 14.14 -12.39 -10.45
C LEU A 49 14.94 -13.10 -9.35
N CYS A 50 14.83 -12.63 -8.10
CA CYS A 50 15.41 -13.30 -6.92
C CYS A 50 14.53 -14.43 -6.36
N GLY A 51 13.36 -14.68 -6.96
CA GLY A 51 12.44 -15.76 -6.57
C GLY A 51 11.32 -15.35 -5.62
N ALA A 52 11.08 -14.06 -5.41
CA ALA A 52 9.92 -13.61 -4.64
C ALA A 52 8.64 -13.73 -5.48
N ASP A 53 7.56 -14.23 -4.89
CA ASP A 53 6.27 -14.47 -5.54
C ASP A 53 5.08 -13.82 -4.82
N THR A 54 5.31 -13.28 -3.63
CA THR A 54 4.27 -12.68 -2.80
C THR A 54 4.78 -11.38 -2.18
N PHE A 55 4.01 -10.31 -2.37
CA PHE A 55 4.40 -8.96 -1.99
C PHE A 55 3.34 -8.30 -1.12
N ILE A 56 3.77 -7.65 -0.05
CA ILE A 56 2.94 -6.77 0.76
C ILE A 56 3.61 -5.40 0.82
N ARG A 57 2.94 -4.39 0.26
CA ARG A 57 3.34 -3.01 0.45
C ARG A 57 2.85 -2.52 1.82
N VAL A 58 3.77 -2.11 2.65
CA VAL A 58 3.50 -1.49 3.94
C VAL A 58 3.87 -0.03 3.86
N GLY A 59 2.92 0.87 4.12
CA GLY A 59 3.20 2.29 3.98
C GLY A 59 2.31 3.19 4.81
N THR A 60 2.22 4.44 4.38
CA THR A 60 1.33 5.45 4.96
C THR A 60 0.37 5.97 3.89
N CYS A 61 -0.76 6.48 4.32
CA CYS A 61 -1.74 7.12 3.45
C CYS A 61 -2.41 8.32 4.14
N GLY A 62 -3.04 9.18 3.36
CA GLY A 62 -3.99 10.17 3.83
C GLY A 62 -5.41 9.64 3.71
N GLY A 63 -6.22 9.72 4.75
CA GLY A 63 -7.63 9.34 4.70
C GLY A 63 -8.45 10.24 3.77
N MET A 64 -9.43 9.67 3.06
CA MET A 64 -10.39 10.37 2.21
C MET A 64 -11.83 10.20 2.70
N ASP A 65 -12.23 8.97 3.03
CA ASP A 65 -13.55 8.66 3.58
C ASP A 65 -13.68 9.25 4.99
N MET A 66 -14.84 9.80 5.31
CA MET A 66 -15.09 10.46 6.60
C MET A 66 -15.00 9.52 7.80
N ASP A 67 -15.17 8.21 7.61
CA ASP A 67 -15.03 7.21 8.66
C ASP A 67 -13.57 6.87 8.98
N VAL A 68 -12.64 7.20 8.09
CA VAL A 68 -11.21 6.89 8.22
C VAL A 68 -10.50 7.97 9.02
N LYS A 69 -9.86 7.58 10.12
CA LYS A 69 -9.15 8.50 11.04
C LYS A 69 -7.64 8.24 11.03
N GLY A 70 -6.88 9.25 11.43
CA GLY A 70 -5.46 9.07 11.72
C GLY A 70 -5.23 7.98 12.78
N GLY A 71 -4.32 7.07 12.52
CA GLY A 71 -4.04 5.88 13.34
C GLY A 71 -4.79 4.62 12.92
N ASP A 72 -5.84 4.72 12.10
CA ASP A 72 -6.51 3.55 11.53
C ASP A 72 -5.63 2.84 10.48
N ILE A 73 -5.98 1.59 10.18
CA ILE A 73 -5.36 0.82 9.11
C ILE A 73 -6.27 0.86 7.88
N VAL A 74 -5.70 1.07 6.70
CA VAL A 74 -6.38 0.88 5.42
C VAL A 74 -5.76 -0.30 4.69
N VAL A 75 -6.59 -1.26 4.26
CA VAL A 75 -6.20 -2.37 3.39
C VAL A 75 -6.78 -2.09 2.01
N ALA A 76 -5.91 -1.97 0.99
CA ALA A 76 -6.36 -1.72 -0.37
C ALA A 76 -6.92 -2.99 -1.02
N THR A 77 -8.15 -2.93 -1.53
CA THR A 77 -8.75 -3.97 -2.38
C THR A 77 -8.51 -3.72 -3.86
N GLY A 78 -8.16 -2.50 -4.20
CA GLY A 78 -7.80 -2.02 -5.53
C GLY A 78 -7.37 -0.57 -5.46
N ALA A 79 -6.82 -0.07 -6.55
CA ALA A 79 -6.31 1.29 -6.60
C ALA A 79 -6.75 2.04 -7.86
N ILE A 80 -7.06 3.32 -7.71
CA ILE A 80 -7.33 4.23 -8.83
C ILE A 80 -6.00 4.55 -9.50
N ARG A 81 -5.89 4.26 -10.79
CA ARG A 81 -4.70 4.41 -11.63
C ARG A 81 -4.52 5.87 -12.09
N MET A 82 -4.18 6.76 -11.14
CA MET A 82 -3.94 8.18 -11.43
C MET A 82 -2.44 8.50 -11.53
N GLU A 83 -1.63 7.47 -11.74
CA GLU A 83 -0.17 7.53 -11.90
C GLU A 83 0.26 7.04 -13.29
N GLY A 84 1.52 7.23 -13.66
CA GLY A 84 2.05 6.89 -14.98
C GLY A 84 2.54 5.46 -15.12
N THR A 85 3.14 4.89 -14.09
CA THR A 85 3.83 3.60 -14.16
C THR A 85 2.92 2.46 -14.62
N SER A 86 1.74 2.32 -14.00
CA SER A 86 0.81 1.24 -14.37
C SER A 86 0.32 1.33 -15.83
N ARG A 87 0.33 2.54 -16.41
CA ARG A 87 -0.09 2.75 -17.81
C ARG A 87 0.92 2.22 -18.82
N GLU A 88 2.18 2.10 -18.42
CA GLU A 88 3.23 1.50 -19.25
C GLU A 88 3.21 -0.04 -19.15
N TYR A 89 2.67 -0.61 -18.07
CA TYR A 89 2.47 -2.05 -17.92
C TYR A 89 1.21 -2.58 -18.60
N ALA A 90 0.10 -1.81 -18.57
CA ALA A 90 -1.20 -2.29 -19.06
C ALA A 90 -2.08 -1.13 -19.54
N PRO A 91 -3.02 -1.39 -20.49
CA PRO A 91 -4.04 -0.42 -20.89
C PRO A 91 -4.83 0.11 -19.68
N ILE A 92 -5.34 1.33 -19.77
CA ILE A 92 -6.00 1.99 -18.62
C ILE A 92 -7.25 1.24 -18.15
N GLU A 93 -7.90 0.50 -19.04
CA GLU A 93 -9.09 -0.32 -18.77
C GLU A 93 -8.78 -1.54 -17.89
N PHE A 94 -7.52 -1.99 -17.85
CA PHE A 94 -7.13 -3.07 -16.95
C PHE A 94 -7.11 -2.56 -15.50
N PRO A 95 -7.89 -3.17 -14.59
CA PRO A 95 -7.99 -2.67 -13.22
C PRO A 95 -6.74 -2.96 -12.39
N ALA A 96 -6.37 -2.04 -11.51
CA ALA A 96 -5.36 -2.28 -10.49
C ALA A 96 -6.04 -2.94 -9.27
N VAL A 97 -6.03 -4.25 -9.21
CA VAL A 97 -6.70 -5.07 -8.17
C VAL A 97 -5.66 -5.76 -7.31
N ALA A 98 -5.85 -5.70 -5.99
CA ALA A 98 -5.04 -6.46 -5.06
C ALA A 98 -5.34 -7.96 -5.15
N ASP A 99 -4.35 -8.79 -4.85
CA ASP A 99 -4.54 -10.23 -4.70
C ASP A 99 -5.52 -10.54 -3.56
N LEU A 100 -6.43 -11.48 -3.79
CA LEU A 100 -7.52 -11.78 -2.85
C LEU A 100 -7.00 -12.42 -1.57
N ASP A 101 -6.05 -13.36 -1.65
CA ASP A 101 -5.53 -14.08 -0.50
C ASP A 101 -4.70 -13.16 0.38
N VAL A 102 -3.86 -12.33 -0.24
CA VAL A 102 -3.08 -11.30 0.47
C VAL A 102 -4.02 -10.29 1.14
N THR A 103 -5.06 -9.84 0.46
CA THR A 103 -6.07 -8.92 1.03
C THR A 103 -6.78 -9.54 2.22
N ASN A 104 -7.23 -10.80 2.11
CA ASN A 104 -7.90 -11.52 3.20
C ASN A 104 -6.96 -11.74 4.39
N ALA A 105 -5.68 -12.05 4.14
CA ALA A 105 -4.68 -12.20 5.19
C ALA A 105 -4.47 -10.88 5.95
N LEU A 106 -4.37 -9.74 5.25
CA LEU A 106 -4.22 -8.40 5.85
C LEU A 106 -5.44 -8.02 6.69
N VAL A 107 -6.66 -8.17 6.15
CA VAL A 107 -7.91 -7.89 6.87
C VAL A 107 -8.05 -8.75 8.11
N SER A 108 -7.80 -10.06 7.99
CA SER A 108 -7.86 -10.99 9.11
C SER A 108 -6.83 -10.67 10.18
N SER A 109 -5.65 -10.21 9.78
CA SER A 109 -4.57 -9.82 10.71
C SER A 109 -4.92 -8.54 11.46
N ALA A 110 -5.41 -7.51 10.78
CA ALA A 110 -5.86 -6.27 11.42
C ALA A 110 -6.95 -6.54 12.45
N LYS A 111 -7.93 -7.37 12.09
CA LYS A 111 -9.01 -7.81 12.98
C LYS A 111 -8.49 -8.58 14.20
N ALA A 112 -7.62 -9.55 14.00
CA ALA A 112 -7.06 -10.39 15.06
C ALA A 112 -6.20 -9.60 16.05
N LEU A 113 -5.50 -8.57 15.56
CA LEU A 113 -4.68 -7.68 16.38
C LEU A 113 -5.47 -6.55 17.05
N GLY A 114 -6.80 -6.45 16.78
CA GLY A 114 -7.69 -5.47 17.41
C GLY A 114 -7.53 -4.05 16.89
N TYR A 115 -6.96 -3.86 15.71
CA TYR A 115 -6.87 -2.53 15.10
C TYR A 115 -8.18 -2.13 14.41
N THR A 116 -8.53 -0.85 14.48
CA THR A 116 -9.55 -0.28 13.60
C THR A 116 -9.01 -0.30 12.18
N TYR A 117 -9.77 -0.90 11.26
CA TYR A 117 -9.34 -1.02 9.86
C TYR A 117 -10.48 -0.75 8.90
N HIS A 118 -10.12 -0.33 7.70
CA HIS A 118 -11.01 -0.10 6.57
C HIS A 118 -10.46 -0.84 5.35
N ALA A 119 -11.30 -1.62 4.67
CA ALA A 119 -10.93 -2.25 3.41
C ALA A 119 -11.67 -1.57 2.25
N GLY A 120 -10.97 -1.27 1.17
CA GLY A 120 -11.58 -0.61 0.01
C GLY A 120 -10.59 -0.07 -1.00
N VAL A 121 -11.12 0.64 -1.98
CA VAL A 121 -10.32 1.27 -3.04
C VAL A 121 -9.54 2.45 -2.48
N VAL A 122 -8.28 2.59 -2.91
CA VAL A 122 -7.43 3.74 -2.61
C VAL A 122 -7.12 4.53 -3.88
N GLN A 123 -6.83 5.82 -3.75
CA GLN A 123 -6.32 6.62 -4.86
C GLN A 123 -4.80 6.52 -4.89
N CYS A 124 -4.23 6.14 -6.03
CA CYS A 124 -2.78 6.13 -6.25
C CYS A 124 -2.40 7.23 -7.25
N LYS A 125 -1.45 8.09 -6.86
CA LYS A 125 -1.02 9.26 -7.64
C LYS A 125 0.48 9.44 -7.63
N ASP A 126 1.01 10.22 -8.59
CA ASP A 126 2.44 10.60 -8.65
C ASP A 126 2.73 11.96 -8.00
N ALA A 127 1.78 12.89 -8.03
CA ALA A 127 2.00 14.25 -7.57
C ALA A 127 1.44 14.48 -6.17
N PHE A 128 2.30 14.42 -5.14
CA PHE A 128 1.91 14.64 -3.74
C PHE A 128 1.19 15.98 -3.52
N TYR A 129 1.74 17.06 -4.01
CA TYR A 129 1.15 18.40 -3.86
C TYR A 129 -0.09 18.63 -4.73
N GLY A 130 -0.35 17.77 -5.71
CA GLY A 130 -1.62 17.76 -6.43
C GLY A 130 -2.83 17.44 -5.55
N GLN A 131 -2.61 16.74 -4.43
CA GLN A 131 -3.63 16.50 -3.41
C GLN A 131 -3.69 17.63 -2.36
N HIS A 132 -2.54 18.03 -1.84
CA HIS A 132 -2.49 18.92 -0.67
C HIS A 132 -2.63 20.41 -1.02
N GLU A 133 -2.23 20.80 -2.22
CA GLU A 133 -2.29 22.17 -2.71
C GLU A 133 -2.81 22.22 -4.17
N PRO A 134 -3.97 21.60 -4.46
CA PRO A 134 -4.45 21.46 -5.84
C PRO A 134 -4.70 22.81 -6.53
N GLN A 135 -5.07 23.86 -5.76
CA GLN A 135 -5.33 25.21 -6.29
C GLN A 135 -4.10 25.85 -6.92
N ARG A 136 -2.89 25.43 -6.50
CA ARG A 136 -1.62 25.90 -7.03
C ARG A 136 -1.24 25.26 -8.38
N MET A 137 -1.89 24.13 -8.72
CA MET A 137 -1.58 23.37 -9.92
C MET A 137 -2.28 23.94 -11.17
N PRO A 138 -1.62 23.96 -12.34
CA PRO A 138 -2.25 24.40 -13.58
C PRO A 138 -3.53 23.64 -13.94
N VAL A 139 -3.63 22.37 -13.54
CA VAL A 139 -4.79 21.50 -13.75
C VAL A 139 -5.70 21.40 -12.53
N SER A 140 -5.75 22.43 -11.71
CA SER A 140 -6.50 22.45 -10.43
C SER A 140 -7.95 22.01 -10.58
N TYR A 141 -8.63 22.43 -11.65
CA TYR A 141 -10.02 22.06 -11.94
C TYR A 141 -10.20 20.53 -12.08
N GLU A 142 -9.27 19.87 -12.75
CA GLU A 142 -9.31 18.41 -12.93
C GLU A 142 -9.03 17.69 -11.60
N LEU A 143 -8.03 18.12 -10.84
CA LEU A 143 -7.68 17.51 -9.56
C LEU A 143 -8.82 17.62 -8.55
N LEU A 144 -9.45 18.80 -8.42
CA LEU A 144 -10.55 19.04 -7.50
C LEU A 144 -11.79 18.22 -7.89
N ASN A 145 -12.15 18.20 -9.19
CA ASN A 145 -13.30 17.43 -9.66
C ASN A 145 -13.10 15.92 -9.50
N LYS A 146 -11.90 15.40 -9.77
CA LYS A 146 -11.56 13.98 -9.56
C LYS A 146 -11.59 13.63 -8.07
N TRP A 147 -11.01 14.47 -7.21
CA TRP A 147 -11.03 14.25 -5.77
C TRP A 147 -12.45 14.11 -5.23
N GLU A 148 -13.35 15.02 -5.64
CA GLU A 148 -14.76 14.97 -5.26
C GLU A 148 -15.46 13.70 -5.80
N ALA A 149 -15.14 13.27 -7.02
CA ALA A 149 -15.66 12.02 -7.58
C ALA A 149 -15.20 10.80 -6.78
N TRP A 150 -13.93 10.72 -6.41
CA TRP A 150 -13.39 9.62 -5.61
C TRP A 150 -14.05 9.54 -4.23
N LYS A 151 -14.28 10.66 -3.57
CA LYS A 151 -15.02 10.71 -2.30
C LYS A 151 -16.43 10.14 -2.44
N ARG A 152 -17.15 10.57 -3.45
CA ARG A 152 -18.52 10.07 -3.73
C ARG A 152 -18.56 8.58 -4.07
N LEU A 153 -17.49 8.03 -4.61
CA LEU A 153 -17.31 6.61 -4.87
C LEU A 153 -16.85 5.81 -3.64
N GLY A 154 -16.62 6.46 -2.50
CA GLY A 154 -16.22 5.81 -1.25
C GLY A 154 -14.76 5.39 -1.19
N CYS A 155 -13.89 6.07 -1.95
CA CYS A 155 -12.45 5.86 -1.87
C CYS A 155 -11.95 6.09 -0.44
N LYS A 156 -11.20 5.14 0.11
CA LYS A 156 -10.83 5.15 1.54
C LYS A 156 -9.67 6.07 1.86
N ALA A 157 -8.66 6.07 1.01
CA ALA A 157 -7.42 6.79 1.27
C ALA A 157 -6.67 7.12 -0.01
N SER A 158 -5.63 7.94 0.11
CA SER A 158 -4.73 8.33 -0.97
C SER A 158 -3.28 7.98 -0.62
N GLU A 159 -2.59 7.36 -1.58
CA GLU A 159 -1.20 6.91 -1.49
C GLU A 159 -0.50 7.03 -2.85
N MET A 160 0.68 6.40 -3.08
CA MET A 160 1.49 6.71 -4.26
C MET A 160 2.07 5.49 -5.00
N GLU A 161 1.78 4.22 -4.62
CA GLU A 161 2.46 3.05 -5.21
C GLU A 161 1.55 1.87 -5.59
N SER A 162 0.39 1.71 -4.93
CA SER A 162 -0.41 0.49 -5.06
C SER A 162 -0.89 0.19 -6.46
N ALA A 163 -1.30 1.20 -7.24
CA ALA A 163 -1.76 0.94 -8.60
C ALA A 163 -0.63 0.37 -9.48
N ALA A 164 0.56 0.95 -9.38
CA ALA A 164 1.74 0.46 -10.10
C ALA A 164 2.06 -0.98 -9.69
N LEU A 165 2.10 -1.26 -8.39
CA LEU A 165 2.45 -2.58 -7.86
C LEU A 165 1.39 -3.65 -8.22
N PHE A 166 0.10 -3.34 -8.12
CA PHE A 166 -0.95 -4.32 -8.46
C PHE A 166 -0.95 -4.68 -9.94
N VAL A 167 -0.72 -3.70 -10.82
CA VAL A 167 -0.64 -3.96 -12.26
C VAL A 167 0.66 -4.67 -12.63
N ALA A 168 1.81 -4.27 -12.05
CA ALA A 168 3.08 -4.97 -12.25
C ALA A 168 2.99 -6.43 -11.75
N ALA A 169 2.41 -6.66 -10.57
CA ALA A 169 2.20 -8.01 -10.03
C ALA A 169 1.34 -8.88 -10.96
N SER A 170 0.28 -8.32 -11.55
CA SER A 170 -0.54 -9.01 -12.53
C SER A 170 0.26 -9.41 -13.78
N HIS A 171 1.13 -8.52 -14.28
CA HIS A 171 2.04 -8.80 -15.39
C HIS A 171 3.03 -9.92 -15.03
N LEU A 172 3.63 -9.85 -13.85
CA LEU A 172 4.63 -10.80 -13.35
C LEU A 172 4.03 -12.12 -12.85
N ARG A 173 2.70 -12.21 -12.72
CA ARG A 173 1.96 -13.37 -12.20
C ARG A 173 2.34 -13.73 -10.76
N VAL A 174 2.46 -12.69 -9.93
CA VAL A 174 2.76 -12.81 -8.49
C VAL A 174 1.64 -12.19 -7.66
N ARG A 175 1.56 -12.57 -6.38
CA ARG A 175 0.56 -12.02 -5.45
C ARG A 175 1.01 -10.67 -4.91
N CYS A 176 0.11 -9.69 -4.82
CA CYS A 176 0.42 -8.38 -4.22
C CYS A 176 -0.76 -7.79 -3.48
N GLY A 177 -0.52 -7.30 -2.27
CA GLY A 177 -1.48 -6.53 -1.48
C GLY A 177 -0.82 -5.31 -0.84
N SER A 178 -1.63 -4.45 -0.23
CA SER A 178 -1.13 -3.24 0.44
C SER A 178 -1.90 -2.95 1.71
N ASP A 179 -1.20 -2.54 2.76
CA ASP A 179 -1.76 -1.96 3.96
C ASP A 179 -1.05 -0.68 4.38
N PHE A 180 -1.78 0.20 5.03
CA PHE A 180 -1.31 1.54 5.36
C PHE A 180 -1.70 1.95 6.76
N LEU A 181 -0.80 2.68 7.42
CA LEU A 181 -1.19 3.56 8.51
C LEU A 181 -1.78 4.85 7.93
N VAL A 182 -2.95 5.26 8.39
CA VAL A 182 -3.50 6.58 8.11
C VAL A 182 -2.77 7.63 8.94
N VAL A 183 -2.07 8.56 8.29
CA VAL A 183 -1.38 9.67 8.97
C VAL A 183 -2.38 10.68 9.51
N GLY A 184 -3.39 11.00 8.73
CA GLY A 184 -4.48 11.92 9.04
C GLY A 184 -5.45 11.98 7.87
N ASN A 185 -6.53 12.76 8.01
CA ASN A 185 -7.57 12.89 7.00
C ASN A 185 -7.92 14.35 6.77
N GLN A 186 -7.58 14.89 5.61
CA GLN A 186 -7.81 16.30 5.27
C GLN A 186 -9.29 16.67 5.19
N GLU A 187 -10.17 15.74 4.83
CA GLU A 187 -11.62 15.97 4.75
C GLU A 187 -12.21 16.12 6.16
N ARG A 188 -11.78 15.31 7.11
CA ARG A 188 -12.15 15.43 8.52
C ARG A 188 -11.65 16.75 9.11
N GLN A 189 -10.42 17.14 8.79
CA GLN A 189 -9.84 18.42 9.20
C GLN A 189 -10.66 19.59 8.66
N ALA A 190 -11.02 19.57 7.38
CA ALA A 190 -11.84 20.60 6.75
C ALA A 190 -13.26 20.68 7.34
N ALA A 191 -13.80 19.52 7.77
CA ALA A 191 -15.11 19.44 8.43
C ALA A 191 -15.06 19.77 9.93
N GLY A 192 -13.91 20.10 10.51
CA GLY A 192 -13.74 20.35 11.95
C GLY A 192 -13.98 19.12 12.85
N LEU A 193 -13.82 17.92 12.29
CA LEU A 193 -13.97 16.67 13.02
C LEU A 193 -12.64 16.24 13.65
N ASP A 194 -12.73 15.36 14.66
CA ASP A 194 -11.57 14.71 15.27
C ASP A 194 -10.67 14.08 14.20
N ASN A 195 -9.41 14.52 14.15
CA ASN A 195 -8.44 14.12 13.14
C ASN A 195 -7.05 14.01 13.78
N PRO A 196 -6.76 12.95 14.52
CA PRO A 196 -5.44 12.72 15.08
C PRO A 196 -4.39 12.58 13.96
N ILE A 197 -3.19 13.13 14.20
CA ILE A 197 -2.05 12.97 13.29
C ILE A 197 -1.12 11.91 13.88
N VAL A 198 -0.93 10.80 13.18
CA VAL A 198 -0.17 9.65 13.64
C VAL A 198 0.92 9.30 12.62
N HIS A 199 2.16 9.20 13.09
CA HIS A 199 3.32 8.85 12.27
C HIS A 199 3.94 7.49 12.65
N ASP A 200 3.51 6.87 13.75
CA ASP A 200 4.04 5.57 14.17
C ASP A 200 3.44 4.44 13.34
N THR A 201 4.22 3.91 12.43
CA THR A 201 3.83 2.84 11.48
C THR A 201 3.80 1.45 12.09
N GLN A 202 4.03 1.28 13.41
CA GLN A 202 4.11 -0.04 14.04
C GLN A 202 2.83 -0.87 13.87
N ALA A 203 1.66 -0.23 13.83
CA ALA A 203 0.40 -0.94 13.63
C ALA A 203 0.35 -1.61 12.24
N ALA A 204 0.63 -0.86 11.16
CA ALA A 204 0.67 -1.40 9.80
C ALA A 204 1.76 -2.49 9.66
N ILE A 205 2.96 -2.27 10.21
CA ILE A 205 4.02 -3.28 10.20
C ILE A 205 3.58 -4.59 10.88
N LYS A 206 2.91 -4.51 12.04
CA LYS A 206 2.41 -5.71 12.74
C LYS A 206 1.34 -6.44 11.95
N VAL A 207 0.43 -5.70 11.30
CA VAL A 207 -0.60 -6.27 10.43
C VAL A 207 0.05 -7.02 9.27
N ALA A 208 1.00 -6.41 8.58
CA ALA A 208 1.70 -7.05 7.47
C ALA A 208 2.49 -8.29 7.90
N VAL A 209 3.23 -8.23 9.01
CA VAL A 209 3.99 -9.38 9.53
C VAL A 209 3.06 -10.55 9.87
N GLU A 210 1.94 -10.28 10.54
CA GLU A 210 0.95 -11.33 10.83
C GLU A 210 0.29 -11.86 9.55
N ALA A 211 0.05 -11.01 8.55
CA ALA A 211 -0.47 -11.44 7.26
C ALA A 211 0.50 -12.37 6.53
N VAL A 212 1.80 -12.06 6.53
CA VAL A 212 2.83 -12.97 5.98
C VAL A 212 2.81 -14.32 6.69
N ARG A 213 2.70 -14.35 8.04
CA ARG A 213 2.57 -15.62 8.80
C ARG A 213 1.35 -16.43 8.38
N ARG A 214 0.22 -15.78 8.13
CA ARG A 214 -1.01 -16.42 7.67
C ARG A 214 -0.86 -17.01 6.27
N LEU A 215 -0.26 -16.27 5.36
CA LEU A 215 0.02 -16.75 4.00
C LEU A 215 0.99 -17.94 4.01
N ILE A 216 2.08 -17.88 4.78
CA ILE A 216 3.01 -19.00 4.95
C ILE A 216 2.29 -20.28 5.46
N ARG A 217 1.36 -20.13 6.41
CA ARG A 217 0.60 -21.29 6.91
C ARG A 217 -0.35 -21.84 5.85
N ALA A 218 -1.08 -20.96 5.16
CA ALA A 218 -2.00 -21.37 4.10
C ALA A 218 -1.26 -22.10 2.95
N ASP A 219 -0.13 -21.54 2.50
CA ASP A 219 0.68 -22.14 1.42
C ASP A 219 1.31 -23.49 1.82
N LYS A 220 1.43 -23.83 3.12
CA LYS A 220 1.90 -25.13 3.61
C LYS A 220 0.80 -26.18 3.71
N GLU A 221 -0.46 -25.76 3.72
CA GLU A 221 -1.62 -26.64 3.81
C GLU A 221 -2.15 -27.05 2.42
N GLU A 222 -1.69 -26.38 1.34
CA GLU A 222 -1.98 -26.75 -0.05
C GLU A 222 -0.98 -27.80 -0.58
#